data_deb69e7ca8348e431853a557e60725c3
#
_entry.id   deb69e7ca8348e431853a557e60725c3
#
_cell.length_a   1.000
_cell.length_b   1.000
_cell.length_c   1.000
_cell.angle_alpha   90.00
_cell.angle_beta   90.00
_cell.angle_gamma   90.00
#
_symmetry.space_group_name_H-M   'P 1'
#
loop_
_entity.id
_entity.type
_entity.pdbx_description
1 polymer ?
#
loop_
_entity_poly.entity_id
_entity_poly.type
_entity_poly.pdbx_seq_one_letter_code
_entity_poly.pdbx_strand_id
1 'polypeptide(L)'
;ILEKNIEKEKIDLDRDLLKPLAGTGKMYAYNSPEYVKDMGTPERYYSVCNDLLSGKVFNKNLINKQKAIFLDRDGTVNEYVGFLRNIDEFKLIENTAEAIKKINSSEYLAIIVTNQPVIARGEVTYEELKQIHKKMETLLGQEGAYLDGIYYCPHHPKSGFEGEIKELKIECECRKPKPGMLLEAAKDFNIDLEKSWIIGDSENDILAGKNAKCNTAYINAKDINENIDYNICGRDLLECVNKILEKEK
;
A
#
# COMPACT_ATOMS: atom_id res chain seq x y z
N ILE A 1 20.24 -19.77 -16.72
CA ILE A 1 20.39 -20.35 -15.35
C ILE A 1 20.65 -21.86 -15.45
N LEU A 2 19.90 -22.59 -16.25
CA LEU A 2 20.01 -24.07 -16.39
C LEU A 2 21.28 -24.55 -17.14
N GLU A 3 22.02 -23.65 -17.77
CA GLU A 3 23.27 -23.97 -18.51
C GLU A 3 24.52 -23.99 -17.61
N LYS A 4 24.41 -23.70 -16.33
CA LYS A 4 25.50 -23.87 -15.39
C LYS A 4 25.73 -25.36 -15.14
N ASN A 5 26.93 -25.84 -15.44
CA ASN A 5 27.39 -27.19 -15.04
C ASN A 5 27.33 -27.28 -13.51
N ILE A 6 26.36 -28.02 -13.00
CA ILE A 6 26.18 -28.27 -11.58
C ILE A 6 26.53 -29.73 -11.34
N GLU A 7 27.61 -29.96 -10.64
CA GLU A 7 28.14 -31.29 -10.32
C GLU A 7 27.33 -32.08 -9.28
N LYS A 8 26.15 -31.55 -8.86
CA LYS A 8 25.32 -32.21 -7.88
C LYS A 8 24.25 -33.09 -8.52
N GLU A 9 24.08 -34.32 -8.03
CA GLU A 9 23.01 -35.25 -8.45
C GLU A 9 21.58 -34.67 -8.14
N LYS A 10 21.45 -33.85 -7.10
CA LYS A 10 20.18 -33.22 -6.69
C LYS A 10 20.40 -31.73 -6.52
N ILE A 11 19.64 -30.96 -7.26
CA ILE A 11 19.70 -29.50 -7.29
C ILE A 11 18.40 -28.94 -6.74
N ASP A 12 18.51 -28.07 -5.76
CA ASP A 12 17.39 -27.24 -5.25
C ASP A 12 17.37 -25.94 -6.03
N LEU A 13 16.25 -25.65 -6.73
CA LEU A 13 16.10 -24.47 -7.56
C LEU A 13 16.31 -23.19 -6.76
N ASP A 14 15.72 -23.13 -5.57
CA ASP A 14 15.74 -21.93 -4.74
C ASP A 14 17.12 -21.71 -4.11
N ARG A 15 17.67 -22.73 -3.44
CA ARG A 15 18.92 -22.64 -2.70
C ARG A 15 20.17 -22.62 -3.59
N ASP A 16 20.20 -23.49 -4.60
CA ASP A 16 21.41 -23.71 -5.38
C ASP A 16 21.49 -22.81 -6.62
N LEU A 17 20.33 -22.35 -7.17
CA LEU A 17 20.29 -21.55 -8.40
C LEU A 17 19.83 -20.11 -8.17
N LEU A 18 18.72 -19.87 -7.46
CA LEU A 18 18.16 -18.54 -7.33
C LEU A 18 18.84 -17.71 -6.24
N LYS A 19 19.08 -18.30 -5.07
CA LYS A 19 19.71 -17.60 -3.95
C LYS A 19 21.07 -16.96 -4.28
N PRO A 20 21.99 -17.62 -5.02
CA PRO A 20 23.25 -17.00 -5.44
C PRO A 20 23.10 -15.82 -6.41
N LEU A 21 21.93 -15.66 -7.05
CA LEU A 21 21.64 -14.55 -7.96
C LEU A 21 21.05 -13.34 -7.22
N ALA A 22 20.58 -13.52 -5.99
CA ALA A 22 20.06 -12.43 -5.18
C ALA A 22 21.16 -11.36 -4.95
N GLY A 23 20.85 -10.11 -5.18
CA GLY A 23 21.78 -8.98 -5.05
C GLY A 23 22.74 -8.78 -6.22
N THR A 24 22.74 -9.66 -7.25
CA THR A 24 23.62 -9.49 -8.43
C THR A 24 23.09 -8.54 -9.50
N GLY A 25 21.87 -8.00 -9.32
CA GLY A 25 21.16 -7.20 -10.33
C GLY A 25 20.61 -8.02 -11.52
N LYS A 26 20.70 -9.37 -11.47
CA LYS A 26 20.23 -10.26 -12.52
C LYS A 26 18.89 -10.95 -12.21
N MET A 27 18.34 -10.68 -11.04
CA MET A 27 17.02 -11.14 -10.61
C MET A 27 16.09 -9.96 -10.41
N TYR A 28 14.87 -10.09 -10.90
CA TYR A 28 13.80 -9.09 -10.74
C TYR A 28 12.61 -9.75 -10.08
N ALA A 29 12.02 -9.09 -9.10
CA ALA A 29 10.76 -9.50 -8.51
C ALA A 29 9.60 -8.94 -9.36
N TYR A 30 8.63 -9.79 -9.65
CA TYR A 30 7.32 -9.39 -10.16
C TYR A 30 6.36 -9.32 -8.98
N ASN A 31 5.91 -8.12 -8.63
CA ASN A 31 4.94 -7.92 -7.57
C ASN A 31 3.54 -8.09 -8.16
N SER A 32 2.79 -9.07 -7.66
CA SER A 32 1.41 -9.33 -8.07
C SER A 32 0.54 -9.54 -6.82
N PRO A 33 -0.65 -8.93 -6.77
CA PRO A 33 -1.62 -9.20 -5.70
C PRO A 33 -2.36 -10.52 -5.91
N GLU A 34 -2.11 -11.23 -7.02
CA GLU A 34 -2.77 -12.50 -7.30
C GLU A 34 -2.42 -13.55 -6.24
N TYR A 35 -3.39 -14.44 -6.00
CA TYR A 35 -3.23 -15.47 -5.00
C TYR A 35 -2.15 -16.48 -5.40
N VAL A 36 -1.09 -16.55 -4.61
CA VAL A 36 -0.02 -17.54 -4.73
C VAL A 36 0.23 -18.16 -3.37
N LYS A 37 0.13 -19.47 -3.25
CA LYS A 37 0.37 -20.20 -2.00
C LYS A 37 0.89 -21.60 -2.27
N ASP A 38 1.94 -22.00 -1.54
CA ASP A 38 2.47 -23.35 -1.55
C ASP A 38 1.55 -24.32 -0.81
N MET A 39 1.38 -25.53 -1.36
CA MET A 39 0.53 -26.61 -0.81
C MET A 39 1.36 -27.84 -0.39
N GLY A 40 2.64 -27.70 -0.16
CA GLY A 40 3.58 -28.81 0.10
C GLY A 40 3.40 -29.53 1.44
N THR A 41 2.49 -29.10 2.33
CA THR A 41 2.17 -29.78 3.58
C THR A 41 0.66 -29.89 3.79
N PRO A 42 0.17 -30.87 4.59
CA PRO A 42 -1.28 -31.00 4.86
C PRO A 42 -1.90 -29.72 5.41
N GLU A 43 -1.24 -29.01 6.31
CA GLU A 43 -1.73 -27.76 6.91
C GLU A 43 -1.88 -26.68 5.84
N ARG A 44 -0.91 -26.54 4.94
CA ARG A 44 -0.96 -25.60 3.82
C ARG A 44 -2.05 -25.95 2.84
N TYR A 45 -2.21 -27.25 2.52
CA TYR A 45 -3.28 -27.73 1.67
C TYR A 45 -4.67 -27.35 2.24
N TYR A 46 -4.95 -27.67 3.51
CA TYR A 46 -6.22 -27.29 4.14
C TYR A 46 -6.41 -25.77 4.21
N SER A 47 -5.34 -25.01 4.40
CA SER A 47 -5.40 -23.56 4.36
C SER A 47 -5.79 -23.04 2.97
N VAL A 48 -5.27 -23.63 1.88
CA VAL A 48 -5.67 -23.28 0.51
C VAL A 48 -7.13 -23.67 0.25
N CYS A 49 -7.59 -24.83 0.74
CA CYS A 49 -9.00 -25.20 0.65
C CYS A 49 -9.92 -24.17 1.31
N ASN A 50 -9.55 -23.69 2.50
CA ASN A 50 -10.32 -22.65 3.18
C ASN A 50 -10.28 -21.31 2.41
N ASP A 51 -9.12 -20.91 1.86
CA ASP A 51 -9.00 -19.72 1.03
C ASP A 51 -9.84 -19.81 -0.25
N LEU A 52 -9.97 -21.00 -0.83
CA LEU A 52 -10.84 -21.25 -2.00
C LEU A 52 -12.33 -21.15 -1.63
N LEU A 53 -12.72 -21.80 -0.53
CA LEU A 53 -14.12 -21.80 -0.05
C LEU A 53 -14.59 -20.41 0.40
N SER A 54 -13.70 -19.60 0.95
CA SER A 54 -13.96 -18.20 1.34
C SER A 54 -14.04 -17.22 0.17
N GLY A 55 -13.76 -17.67 -1.07
CA GLY A 55 -13.72 -16.81 -2.25
C GLY A 55 -12.43 -16.00 -2.41
N LYS A 56 -11.44 -16.11 -1.50
CA LYS A 56 -10.20 -15.34 -1.53
C LYS A 56 -9.40 -15.56 -2.81
N VAL A 57 -9.36 -16.80 -3.32
CA VAL A 57 -8.69 -17.14 -4.58
C VAL A 57 -9.34 -16.44 -5.76
N PHE A 58 -10.67 -16.39 -5.79
CA PHE A 58 -11.43 -15.70 -6.83
C PHE A 58 -11.26 -14.18 -6.76
N ASN A 59 -11.32 -13.61 -5.55
CA ASN A 59 -11.23 -12.17 -5.32
C ASN A 59 -9.82 -11.61 -5.54
N LYS A 60 -8.76 -12.44 -5.50
CA LYS A 60 -7.38 -12.04 -5.81
C LYS A 60 -6.92 -12.49 -7.21
N ASN A 61 -7.84 -12.60 -8.16
CA ASN A 61 -7.53 -12.87 -9.57
C ASN A 61 -7.77 -11.59 -10.39
N LEU A 62 -6.73 -11.05 -11.01
CA LEU A 62 -6.77 -9.78 -11.77
C LEU A 62 -7.70 -9.79 -13.00
N ILE A 63 -8.17 -10.96 -13.45
CA ILE A 63 -9.24 -11.06 -14.45
C ILE A 63 -10.54 -10.45 -13.90
N ASN A 64 -10.79 -10.61 -12.61
CA ASN A 64 -11.94 -10.07 -11.92
C ASN A 64 -11.69 -8.64 -11.45
N LYS A 65 -12.75 -7.85 -11.32
CA LYS A 65 -12.65 -6.53 -10.67
C LYS A 65 -12.29 -6.70 -9.21
N GLN A 66 -11.18 -6.05 -8.81
CA GLN A 66 -10.71 -6.03 -7.44
C GLN A 66 -11.40 -4.91 -6.66
N LYS A 67 -11.43 -5.03 -5.33
CA LYS A 67 -11.76 -3.93 -4.43
C LYS A 67 -10.51 -3.51 -3.66
N ALA A 68 -10.36 -2.24 -3.34
CA ALA A 68 -9.22 -1.74 -2.58
C ALA A 68 -9.64 -0.84 -1.42
N ILE A 69 -8.86 -0.89 -0.35
CA ILE A 69 -8.83 0.17 0.66
C ILE A 69 -7.52 0.91 0.46
N PHE A 70 -7.62 2.11 -0.10
CA PHE A 70 -6.51 3.03 -0.24
C PHE A 70 -6.26 3.71 1.10
N LEU A 71 -4.99 3.78 1.50
CA LEU A 71 -4.56 4.30 2.78
C LEU A 71 -3.62 5.49 2.55
N ASP A 72 -3.87 6.63 3.17
CA ASP A 72 -2.79 7.60 3.33
C ASP A 72 -1.71 7.03 4.23
N ARG A 73 -0.50 7.60 4.18
CA ARG A 73 0.64 7.13 4.96
C ARG A 73 0.81 7.92 6.24
N ASP A 74 1.10 9.21 6.12
CA ASP A 74 1.50 10.08 7.23
C ASP A 74 0.26 10.55 8.02
N GLY A 75 0.14 10.17 9.29
CA GLY A 75 -1.05 10.43 10.13
C GLY A 75 -2.13 9.34 10.05
N THR A 76 -1.97 8.38 9.13
CA THR A 76 -2.91 7.24 8.95
C THR A 76 -2.24 5.91 9.28
N VAL A 77 -1.09 5.63 8.65
CA VAL A 77 -0.31 4.39 8.85
C VAL A 77 0.85 4.62 9.80
N ASN A 78 1.56 5.73 9.67
CA ASN A 78 2.63 6.13 10.59
C ASN A 78 2.32 7.46 11.28
N GLU A 79 2.97 7.67 12.43
CA GLU A 79 2.87 8.91 13.18
C GLU A 79 3.20 10.12 12.28
N TYR A 80 2.38 11.17 12.38
CA TYR A 80 2.62 12.39 11.64
C TYR A 80 3.71 13.21 12.33
N VAL A 81 4.85 13.37 11.63
CA VAL A 81 6.01 14.15 12.09
C VAL A 81 6.25 15.41 11.22
N GLY A 82 5.22 15.84 10.48
CA GLY A 82 5.34 16.88 9.46
C GLY A 82 5.92 16.31 8.17
N PHE A 83 7.17 16.60 7.88
CA PHE A 83 7.87 16.02 6.73
C PHE A 83 8.86 14.96 7.20
N LEU A 84 8.53 13.70 6.99
CA LEU A 84 9.37 12.58 7.36
C LEU A 84 10.58 12.52 6.41
N ARG A 85 11.78 12.79 6.95
CA ARG A 85 13.03 12.87 6.21
C ARG A 85 13.99 11.73 6.51
N ASN A 86 13.86 11.15 7.69
CA ASN A 86 14.77 10.12 8.16
C ASN A 86 14.02 8.82 8.44
N ILE A 87 14.61 7.70 8.04
CA ILE A 87 14.08 6.36 8.31
C ILE A 87 13.84 6.10 9.81
N ASP A 88 14.65 6.70 10.70
CA ASP A 88 14.55 6.52 12.15
C ASP A 88 13.32 7.21 12.75
N GLU A 89 12.78 8.23 12.07
CA GLU A 89 11.55 8.93 12.46
C GLU A 89 10.28 8.13 12.16
N PHE A 90 10.39 7.08 11.31
CA PHE A 90 9.24 6.28 10.93
C PHE A 90 8.80 5.35 12.07
N LYS A 91 7.56 5.55 12.54
CA LYS A 91 6.91 4.72 13.55
C LYS A 91 5.47 4.43 13.12
N LEU A 92 5.07 3.15 13.16
CA LEU A 92 3.67 2.78 12.94
C LEU A 92 2.79 3.34 14.06
N ILE A 93 1.60 3.81 13.69
CA ILE A 93 0.54 4.12 14.65
C ILE A 93 0.05 2.81 15.26
N GLU A 94 -0.31 2.85 16.54
CA GLU A 94 -0.89 1.72 17.26
C GLU A 94 -2.07 1.11 16.49
N ASN A 95 -2.19 -0.21 16.49
CA ASN A 95 -3.24 -0.99 15.81
C ASN A 95 -3.23 -0.93 14.26
N THR A 96 -2.29 -0.20 13.63
CA THR A 96 -2.20 -0.13 12.16
C THR A 96 -1.98 -1.50 11.53
N ALA A 97 -1.05 -2.31 12.07
CA ALA A 97 -0.80 -3.64 11.55
C ALA A 97 -2.03 -4.55 11.69
N GLU A 98 -2.78 -4.46 12.79
CA GLU A 98 -4.03 -5.20 12.96
C GLU A 98 -5.09 -4.79 11.93
N ALA A 99 -5.23 -3.49 11.70
CA ALA A 99 -6.15 -2.97 10.68
C ALA A 99 -5.81 -3.52 9.28
N ILE A 100 -4.54 -3.47 8.88
CA ILE A 100 -4.09 -3.98 7.58
C ILE A 100 -4.25 -5.50 7.50
N LYS A 101 -4.00 -6.26 8.56
CA LYS A 101 -4.28 -7.72 8.60
C LYS A 101 -5.75 -8.03 8.35
N LYS A 102 -6.67 -7.22 8.88
CA LYS A 102 -8.10 -7.38 8.60
C LYS A 102 -8.42 -7.10 7.13
N ILE A 103 -7.80 -6.08 6.52
CA ILE A 103 -7.90 -5.83 5.08
C ILE A 103 -7.36 -7.05 4.31
N ASN A 104 -6.16 -7.54 4.66
CA ASN A 104 -5.54 -8.71 4.01
C ASN A 104 -6.38 -10.01 4.14
N SER A 105 -7.21 -10.10 5.18
CA SER A 105 -8.11 -11.24 5.42
C SER A 105 -9.46 -11.11 4.72
N SER A 106 -9.74 -9.95 4.13
CA SER A 106 -10.96 -9.62 3.39
C SER A 106 -10.77 -9.75 1.87
N GLU A 107 -11.75 -9.30 1.11
CA GLU A 107 -11.67 -9.20 -0.35
C GLU A 107 -10.97 -7.92 -0.85
N TYR A 108 -10.53 -7.04 0.04
CA TYR A 108 -9.89 -5.78 -0.31
C TYR A 108 -8.38 -5.91 -0.45
N LEU A 109 -7.81 -5.17 -1.41
CA LEU A 109 -6.39 -4.90 -1.48
C LEU A 109 -6.04 -3.74 -0.52
N ALA A 110 -4.87 -3.82 0.13
CA ALA A 110 -4.32 -2.76 0.96
C ALA A 110 -3.29 -1.95 0.17
N ILE A 111 -3.61 -0.71 -0.21
CA ILE A 111 -2.78 0.09 -1.10
C ILE A 111 -2.48 1.46 -0.48
N ILE A 112 -1.21 1.82 -0.37
CA ILE A 112 -0.79 3.15 0.08
C ILE A 112 -0.90 4.16 -1.07
N VAL A 113 -1.45 5.35 -0.78
CA VAL A 113 -1.48 6.52 -1.69
C VAL A 113 -1.09 7.77 -0.91
N THR A 114 0.14 8.28 -1.12
CA THR A 114 0.71 9.33 -0.27
C THR A 114 1.35 10.47 -1.04
N ASN A 115 1.17 11.71 -0.55
CA ASN A 115 1.87 12.89 -1.07
C ASN A 115 3.24 13.02 -0.40
N GLN A 116 4.32 12.96 -1.17
CA GLN A 116 5.70 13.05 -0.66
C GLN A 116 6.46 14.25 -1.26
N PRO A 117 6.07 15.49 -0.89
CA PRO A 117 6.68 16.71 -1.42
C PRO A 117 8.13 16.91 -0.99
N VAL A 118 8.62 16.14 -0.01
CA VAL A 118 9.99 16.17 0.47
C VAL A 118 11.01 15.90 -0.65
N ILE A 119 10.62 15.12 -1.67
CA ILE A 119 11.47 14.88 -2.86
C ILE A 119 11.58 16.17 -3.68
N ALA A 120 10.45 16.81 -4.05
CA ALA A 120 10.46 18.06 -4.81
C ALA A 120 11.17 19.19 -4.06
N ARG A 121 11.23 19.12 -2.73
CA ARG A 121 11.95 20.09 -1.89
C ARG A 121 13.45 19.80 -1.80
N GLY A 122 13.93 18.66 -2.34
CA GLY A 122 15.34 18.25 -2.25
C GLY A 122 15.73 17.77 -0.84
N GLU A 123 14.77 17.52 0.04
CA GLU A 123 15.00 17.13 1.44
C GLU A 123 15.20 15.61 1.58
N VAL A 124 14.68 14.82 0.64
CA VAL A 124 14.77 13.36 0.59
C VAL A 124 14.97 12.92 -0.85
N THR A 125 15.86 11.98 -1.08
CA THR A 125 16.05 11.33 -2.39
C THR A 125 15.02 10.23 -2.61
N TYR A 126 14.86 9.80 -3.86
CA TYR A 126 14.00 8.63 -4.18
C TYR A 126 14.46 7.35 -3.47
N GLU A 127 15.78 7.15 -3.31
CA GLU A 127 16.31 5.97 -2.63
C GLU A 127 16.05 6.03 -1.12
N GLU A 128 16.18 7.17 -0.48
CA GLU A 128 15.82 7.35 0.93
C GLU A 128 14.33 7.13 1.17
N LEU A 129 13.44 7.67 0.32
CA LEU A 129 12.01 7.38 0.41
C LEU A 129 11.73 5.88 0.26
N LYS A 130 12.41 5.21 -0.66
CA LYS A 130 12.30 3.76 -0.83
C LYS A 130 12.75 2.99 0.42
N GLN A 131 13.78 3.44 1.13
CA GLN A 131 14.18 2.83 2.39
C GLN A 131 13.13 3.05 3.49
N ILE A 132 12.50 4.23 3.55
CA ILE A 132 11.38 4.50 4.45
C ILE A 132 10.21 3.54 4.16
N HIS A 133 9.84 3.36 2.89
CA HIS A 133 8.79 2.41 2.50
C HIS A 133 9.16 0.96 2.85
N LYS A 134 10.41 0.54 2.64
CA LYS A 134 10.87 -0.80 3.05
C LYS A 134 10.80 -1.00 4.56
N LYS A 135 11.10 0.03 5.37
CA LYS A 135 10.92 -0.05 6.83
C LYS A 135 9.46 -0.23 7.18
N MET A 136 8.55 0.51 6.55
CA MET A 136 7.10 0.33 6.72
C MET A 136 6.67 -1.11 6.45
N GLU A 137 7.03 -1.64 5.26
CA GLU A 137 6.72 -3.02 4.88
C GLU A 137 7.33 -4.05 5.85
N THR A 138 8.55 -3.79 6.35
CA THR A 138 9.23 -4.67 7.33
C THR A 138 8.48 -4.69 8.66
N LEU A 139 8.11 -3.53 9.19
CA LEU A 139 7.37 -3.43 10.45
C LEU A 139 5.98 -4.07 10.35
N LEU A 140 5.27 -3.85 9.25
CA LEU A 140 4.00 -4.51 8.99
C LEU A 140 4.16 -6.02 8.86
N GLY A 141 5.20 -6.48 8.14
CA GLY A 141 5.49 -7.90 7.94
C GLY A 141 5.85 -8.64 9.23
N GLN A 142 6.52 -7.99 10.18
CA GLN A 142 6.80 -8.53 11.52
C GLN A 142 5.51 -8.85 12.29
N GLU A 143 4.46 -8.07 12.05
CA GLU A 143 3.13 -8.27 12.62
C GLU A 143 2.23 -9.17 11.75
N GLY A 144 2.72 -9.66 10.61
CA GLY A 144 1.96 -10.50 9.67
C GLY A 144 0.98 -9.74 8.77
N ALA A 145 1.16 -8.42 8.63
CA ALA A 145 0.43 -7.57 7.69
C ALA A 145 1.26 -7.31 6.43
N TYR A 146 0.60 -7.04 5.29
CA TYR A 146 1.29 -6.71 4.05
C TYR A 146 0.50 -5.69 3.22
N LEU A 147 1.21 -4.99 2.32
CA LEU A 147 0.65 -4.06 1.35
C LEU A 147 0.67 -4.68 -0.04
N ASP A 148 -0.40 -4.50 -0.80
CA ASP A 148 -0.49 -4.95 -2.19
C ASP A 148 0.17 -3.94 -3.16
N GLY A 149 0.23 -2.65 -2.78
CA GLY A 149 0.89 -1.61 -3.57
C GLY A 149 1.21 -0.34 -2.77
N ILE A 150 2.16 0.45 -3.29
CA ILE A 150 2.53 1.75 -2.73
C ILE A 150 2.66 2.75 -3.88
N TYR A 151 1.81 3.78 -3.88
CA TYR A 151 1.83 4.89 -4.82
C TYR A 151 2.14 6.18 -4.09
N TYR A 152 2.99 7.03 -4.67
CA TYR A 152 3.34 8.30 -4.06
C TYR A 152 3.50 9.40 -5.10
N CYS A 153 3.19 10.61 -4.70
CA CYS A 153 3.40 11.81 -5.51
C CYS A 153 4.64 12.58 -5.01
N PRO A 154 5.72 12.69 -5.79
CA PRO A 154 6.91 13.43 -5.40
C PRO A 154 6.78 14.93 -5.66
N HIS A 155 5.75 15.38 -6.36
CA HIS A 155 5.62 16.75 -6.86
C HIS A 155 5.10 17.73 -5.80
N HIS A 156 5.46 19.02 -5.98
CA HIS A 156 4.94 20.12 -5.18
C HIS A 156 4.87 21.41 -6.01
N PRO A 157 3.69 22.03 -6.22
CA PRO A 157 3.55 23.15 -7.15
C PRO A 157 4.25 24.44 -6.68
N LYS A 158 4.38 24.62 -5.33
CA LYS A 158 5.01 25.84 -4.80
C LYS A 158 6.52 25.73 -4.84
N SER A 159 7.19 26.75 -5.37
CA SER A 159 8.66 26.94 -5.44
C SER A 159 9.15 27.87 -4.33
N GLY A 160 10.47 28.02 -4.22
CA GLY A 160 11.13 28.93 -3.27
C GLY A 160 11.75 28.23 -2.07
N PHE A 161 11.99 26.93 -2.14
CA PHE A 161 12.73 26.17 -1.13
C PHE A 161 14.20 26.01 -1.56
N GLU A 162 15.13 26.20 -0.64
CA GLU A 162 16.54 25.95 -0.87
C GLU A 162 16.77 24.46 -1.19
N GLY A 163 17.54 24.17 -2.25
CA GLY A 163 17.82 22.79 -2.67
C GLY A 163 16.68 22.10 -3.45
N GLU A 164 15.61 22.80 -3.79
CA GLU A 164 14.46 22.22 -4.53
C GLU A 164 14.83 21.68 -5.90
N ILE A 165 14.14 20.60 -6.30
CA ILE A 165 14.25 20.00 -7.63
C ILE A 165 13.21 20.68 -8.54
N LYS A 166 13.67 21.56 -9.42
CA LYS A 166 12.81 22.42 -10.27
C LYS A 166 11.84 21.61 -11.15
N GLU A 167 12.29 20.48 -11.66
CA GLU A 167 11.52 19.58 -12.54
C GLU A 167 10.32 18.94 -11.82
N LEU A 168 10.35 18.88 -10.48
CA LEU A 168 9.28 18.36 -9.65
C LEU A 168 8.36 19.45 -9.09
N LYS A 169 8.66 20.71 -9.36
CA LYS A 169 7.85 21.88 -8.94
C LYS A 169 6.75 22.15 -9.98
N ILE A 170 5.88 21.18 -10.14
CA ILE A 170 4.82 21.20 -11.16
C ILE A 170 3.45 20.88 -10.57
N GLU A 171 2.40 21.35 -11.22
CA GLU A 171 1.06 20.80 -11.07
C GLU A 171 1.02 19.42 -11.74
N CYS A 172 0.45 18.43 -11.06
CA CYS A 172 0.37 17.06 -11.56
C CYS A 172 -0.98 16.43 -11.22
N GLU A 173 -1.33 15.33 -11.89
CA GLU A 173 -2.56 14.59 -11.61
C GLU A 173 -2.43 13.60 -10.43
N CYS A 174 -1.20 13.21 -10.05
CA CYS A 174 -0.98 12.25 -8.96
C CYS A 174 -1.13 12.85 -7.56
N ARG A 175 -0.95 14.19 -7.38
CA ARG A 175 -1.01 14.81 -6.06
C ARG A 175 -2.44 14.93 -5.55
N LYS A 176 -2.76 14.28 -4.40
CA LYS A 176 -4.02 14.50 -3.68
C LYS A 176 -4.21 16.01 -3.39
N PRO A 177 -5.39 16.61 -3.64
CA PRO A 177 -6.70 15.97 -3.82
C PRO A 177 -7.01 15.45 -5.23
N LYS A 178 -6.10 15.50 -6.20
CA LYS A 178 -6.34 14.87 -7.50
C LYS A 178 -6.26 13.34 -7.40
N PRO A 179 -7.02 12.59 -8.23
CA PRO A 179 -7.21 11.16 -8.06
C PRO A 179 -6.15 10.29 -8.75
N GLY A 180 -5.10 10.88 -9.34
CA GLY A 180 -4.19 10.17 -10.25
C GLY A 180 -3.56 8.91 -9.69
N MET A 181 -3.13 8.90 -8.42
CA MET A 181 -2.58 7.68 -7.79
C MET A 181 -3.62 6.57 -7.67
N LEU A 182 -4.88 6.90 -7.34
CA LEU A 182 -5.97 5.92 -7.25
C LEU A 182 -6.30 5.35 -8.63
N LEU A 183 -6.31 6.20 -9.66
CA LEU A 183 -6.57 5.79 -11.05
C LEU A 183 -5.45 4.90 -11.59
N GLU A 184 -4.19 5.20 -11.27
CA GLU A 184 -3.03 4.39 -11.63
C GLU A 184 -3.12 3.00 -10.99
N ALA A 185 -3.35 2.93 -9.68
CA ALA A 185 -3.56 1.68 -8.98
C ALA A 185 -4.76 0.89 -9.54
N ALA A 186 -5.85 1.58 -9.88
CA ALA A 186 -7.02 0.94 -10.47
C ALA A 186 -6.73 0.30 -11.83
N LYS A 187 -5.84 0.89 -12.61
CA LYS A 187 -5.37 0.32 -13.87
C LYS A 187 -4.47 -0.89 -13.65
N ASP A 188 -3.53 -0.78 -12.71
CA ASP A 188 -2.53 -1.83 -12.45
C ASP A 188 -3.15 -3.08 -11.85
N PHE A 189 -4.15 -2.93 -10.98
CA PHE A 189 -4.79 -4.01 -10.22
C PHE A 189 -6.24 -4.29 -10.65
N ASN A 190 -6.72 -3.77 -11.78
CA ASN A 190 -8.09 -3.93 -12.25
C ASN A 190 -9.15 -3.59 -11.17
N ILE A 191 -8.98 -2.47 -10.43
CA ILE A 191 -9.82 -2.11 -9.30
C ILE A 191 -11.15 -1.47 -9.77
N ASP A 192 -12.22 -1.84 -9.09
CA ASP A 192 -13.53 -1.15 -9.13
C ASP A 192 -13.51 -0.05 -8.06
N LEU A 193 -13.29 1.19 -8.50
CA LEU A 193 -13.17 2.34 -7.60
C LEU A 193 -14.48 2.65 -6.84
N GLU A 194 -15.64 2.42 -7.46
CA GLU A 194 -16.95 2.69 -6.84
C GLU A 194 -17.24 1.74 -5.66
N LYS A 195 -16.60 0.55 -5.66
CA LYS A 195 -16.65 -0.43 -4.57
C LYS A 195 -15.45 -0.37 -3.64
N SER A 196 -14.58 0.62 -3.84
CA SER A 196 -13.36 0.79 -3.07
C SER A 196 -13.48 1.95 -2.08
N TRP A 197 -12.53 2.02 -1.18
CA TRP A 197 -12.49 3.01 -0.12
C TRP A 197 -11.14 3.74 -0.11
N ILE A 198 -11.14 4.99 0.34
CA ILE A 198 -9.93 5.66 0.79
C ILE A 198 -10.08 6.04 2.25
N ILE A 199 -9.02 5.82 3.04
CA ILE A 199 -8.92 6.20 4.44
C ILE A 199 -7.76 7.19 4.58
N GLY A 200 -8.00 8.33 5.18
CA GLY A 200 -6.98 9.33 5.46
C GLY A 200 -7.40 10.28 6.58
N ASP A 201 -6.44 11.08 7.03
CA ASP A 201 -6.60 12.05 8.14
C ASP A 201 -6.73 13.50 7.65
N SER A 202 -6.75 13.71 6.33
CA SER A 202 -6.82 15.04 5.72
C SER A 202 -7.99 15.20 4.74
N GLU A 203 -8.41 16.45 4.53
CA GLU A 203 -9.40 16.81 3.50
C GLU A 203 -8.95 16.39 2.09
N ASN A 204 -7.62 16.44 1.81
CA ASN A 204 -7.08 16.04 0.53
C ASN A 204 -7.33 14.56 0.20
N ASP A 205 -7.35 13.69 1.21
CA ASP A 205 -7.63 12.26 1.04
C ASP A 205 -9.09 12.05 0.66
N ILE A 206 -9.98 12.70 1.39
CA ILE A 206 -11.42 12.62 1.14
C ILE A 206 -11.78 13.16 -0.24
N LEU A 207 -11.23 14.31 -0.62
CA LEU A 207 -11.43 14.88 -1.95
C LEU A 207 -10.84 14.00 -3.06
N ALA A 208 -9.65 13.40 -2.84
CA ALA A 208 -9.07 12.47 -3.82
C ALA A 208 -9.96 11.24 -4.02
N GLY A 209 -10.54 10.69 -2.95
CA GLY A 209 -11.50 9.60 -3.03
C GLY A 209 -12.75 9.97 -3.80
N LYS A 210 -13.37 11.12 -3.49
CA LYS A 210 -14.52 11.63 -4.24
C LYS A 210 -14.23 11.84 -5.72
N ASN A 211 -13.08 12.44 -6.03
CA ASN A 211 -12.65 12.68 -7.41
C ASN A 211 -12.39 11.36 -8.17
N ALA A 212 -12.01 10.29 -7.45
CA ALA A 212 -11.87 8.94 -7.99
C ALA A 212 -13.18 8.13 -7.98
N LYS A 213 -14.28 8.67 -7.42
CA LYS A 213 -15.54 7.97 -7.17
C LYS A 213 -15.42 6.81 -6.17
N CYS A 214 -14.46 6.87 -5.26
CA CYS A 214 -14.36 5.95 -4.14
C CYS A 214 -15.25 6.38 -2.97
N ASN A 215 -15.63 5.43 -2.13
CA ASN A 215 -16.11 5.73 -0.79
C ASN A 215 -14.98 6.29 0.07
N THR A 216 -15.33 7.09 1.08
CA THR A 216 -14.36 7.82 1.89
C THR A 216 -14.52 7.54 3.38
N ALA A 217 -13.42 7.32 4.08
CA ALA A 217 -13.38 7.19 5.52
C ALA A 217 -12.37 8.18 6.10
N TYR A 218 -12.84 9.01 7.03
CA TYR A 218 -12.03 10.06 7.64
C TYR A 218 -11.54 9.64 9.02
N ILE A 219 -10.23 9.74 9.25
CA ILE A 219 -9.65 9.54 10.58
C ILE A 219 -9.64 10.89 11.28
N ASN A 220 -10.41 10.99 12.36
CA ASN A 220 -10.43 12.18 13.17
C ASN A 220 -10.26 11.83 14.66
N ALA A 221 -9.03 11.92 15.12
CA ALA A 221 -8.72 11.64 16.52
C ALA A 221 -9.16 12.74 17.49
N LYS A 222 -9.43 13.97 17.03
CA LYS A 222 -9.58 15.12 17.95
C LYS A 222 -10.74 16.06 17.70
N ASP A 223 -11.13 16.33 16.44
CA ASP A 223 -12.21 17.30 16.14
C ASP A 223 -12.94 16.93 14.84
N ILE A 224 -14.25 16.76 14.92
CA ILE A 224 -15.07 16.55 13.73
C ILE A 224 -15.10 17.85 12.95
N ASN A 225 -14.40 17.90 11.81
CA ASN A 225 -14.58 19.00 10.87
C ASN A 225 -15.92 18.78 10.14
N GLU A 226 -16.96 19.42 10.62
CA GLU A 226 -18.33 19.32 10.09
C GLU A 226 -18.46 19.72 8.61
N ASN A 227 -17.44 20.37 8.05
CA ASN A 227 -17.42 20.80 6.65
C ASN A 227 -16.88 19.73 5.68
N ILE A 228 -16.33 18.63 6.19
CA ILE A 228 -15.82 17.53 5.34
C ILE A 228 -16.93 16.49 5.17
N ASP A 229 -17.40 16.32 3.95
CA ASP A 229 -18.39 15.30 3.60
C ASP A 229 -17.71 13.97 3.31
N TYR A 230 -17.86 12.99 4.21
CA TYR A 230 -17.30 11.62 4.15
C TYR A 230 -18.39 10.57 4.42
N ASN A 231 -18.13 9.32 4.01
CA ASN A 231 -19.10 8.23 4.22
C ASN A 231 -18.98 7.59 5.61
N ILE A 232 -17.77 7.55 6.18
CA ILE A 232 -17.45 6.96 7.49
C ILE A 232 -16.45 7.86 8.20
N CYS A 233 -16.54 7.93 9.54
CA CYS A 233 -15.53 8.50 10.40
C CYS A 233 -15.12 7.50 11.47
N GLY A 234 -13.84 7.44 11.79
CA GLY A 234 -13.28 6.66 12.90
C GLY A 234 -12.21 7.42 13.65
N ARG A 235 -11.90 6.99 14.86
CA ARG A 235 -10.84 7.59 15.69
C ARG A 235 -9.45 7.22 15.20
N ASP A 236 -9.34 6.05 14.58
CA ASP A 236 -8.11 5.47 14.06
C ASP A 236 -8.39 4.59 12.84
N LEU A 237 -7.31 4.08 12.24
CA LEU A 237 -7.40 3.22 11.06
C LEU A 237 -8.20 1.93 11.35
N LEU A 238 -8.00 1.31 12.52
CA LEU A 238 -8.67 0.06 12.88
C LEU A 238 -10.18 0.23 12.98
N GLU A 239 -10.65 1.32 13.58
CA GLU A 239 -12.08 1.61 13.67
C GLU A 239 -12.70 1.87 12.28
N CYS A 240 -12.00 2.63 11.41
CA CYS A 240 -12.45 2.83 10.03
C CYS A 240 -12.56 1.51 9.27
N VAL A 241 -11.55 0.66 9.33
CA VAL A 241 -11.54 -0.66 8.67
C VAL A 241 -12.67 -1.54 9.21
N ASN A 242 -12.88 -1.61 10.53
CA ASN A 242 -13.97 -2.39 11.11
C ASN A 242 -15.34 -1.93 10.56
N LYS A 243 -15.59 -0.62 10.55
CA LYS A 243 -16.86 -0.05 10.02
C LYS A 243 -17.06 -0.34 8.52
N ILE A 244 -15.98 -0.34 7.73
CA ILE A 244 -16.04 -0.70 6.31
C ILE A 244 -16.42 -2.18 6.16
N LEU A 245 -15.71 -3.08 6.86
CA LEU A 245 -15.93 -4.52 6.74
C LEU A 245 -17.28 -4.98 7.32
N GLU A 246 -17.87 -4.22 8.24
CA GLU A 246 -19.21 -4.47 8.78
C GLU A 246 -20.33 -4.10 7.78
N LYS A 247 -20.11 -3.08 6.94
CA LYS A 247 -21.09 -2.69 5.91
C LYS A 247 -21.21 -3.69 4.76
N GLU A 248 -20.21 -4.54 4.57
CA GLU A 248 -20.17 -5.54 3.49
C GLU A 248 -20.80 -6.89 3.89
N LYS A 249 -21.19 -7.04 5.16
CA LYS A 249 -21.91 -8.23 5.66
C LYS A 249 -23.41 -8.10 5.50
#